data_78aae1e51221ed02b27d1de731e79db6
#
_entry.id   78aae1e51221ed02b27d1de731e79db6
#
_cell.length_a   1.000
_cell.length_b   1.000
_cell.length_c   1.000
_cell.angle_alpha   90.00
_cell.angle_beta   90.00
_cell.angle_gamma   90.00
#
_symmetry.space_group_name_H-M   'P 1'
#
loop_
_entity.id
_entity.type
_entity.pdbx_description
1 polymer ?
#
loop_
_entity_poly.entity_id
_entity_poly.type
_entity_poly.pdbx_seq_one_letter_code
_entity_poly.pdbx_strand_id
1 'polypeptide(L)'
;LKTRVLREKELRQNGFGALLAVAAGSRSKPSLVMLEHKPPKAKKTLALVGKGVTFDSGGLNIKTGSSMAGMKADMSGAAVVAATLVTQARLKTRNHIIGAIPIVENMPSGTATRPGDIVRSHAGKTIEIGNTDAEGRLILIDAMSYVVKKHKPTVMIDLATLTGACVVALGE
;
A
#
# COMPACT_ATOMS: atom_id res chain seq x y z
N LEU A 1 -16.29 -7.85 -11.11
CA LEU A 1 -15.31 -7.27 -10.19
C LEU A 1 -15.98 -6.13 -9.42
N LYS A 2 -16.04 -6.24 -8.10
CA LYS A 2 -16.54 -5.17 -7.24
C LYS A 2 -15.38 -4.26 -6.84
N THR A 3 -15.61 -2.94 -6.87
CA THR A 3 -14.60 -1.94 -6.51
C THR A 3 -15.14 -1.03 -5.43
N ARG A 4 -14.31 -0.71 -4.44
CA ARG A 4 -14.57 0.30 -3.41
C ARG A 4 -13.32 1.14 -3.21
N VAL A 5 -13.46 2.45 -3.08
CA VAL A 5 -12.36 3.37 -2.79
C VAL A 5 -12.64 4.04 -1.45
N LEU A 6 -11.76 3.81 -0.48
CA LEU A 6 -11.74 4.58 0.77
C LEU A 6 -10.89 5.83 0.54
N ARG A 7 -11.50 6.99 0.63
CA ARG A 7 -10.82 8.29 0.48
C ARG A 7 -10.30 8.79 1.83
N GLU A 8 -9.54 9.87 1.84
CA GLU A 8 -8.87 10.42 3.02
C GLU A 8 -9.78 10.49 4.27
N LYS A 9 -11.02 10.97 4.13
CA LYS A 9 -11.97 11.03 5.25
C LYS A 9 -12.24 9.65 5.86
N GLU A 10 -12.49 8.65 5.02
CA GLU A 10 -12.73 7.28 5.46
C GLU A 10 -11.46 6.64 6.04
N LEU A 11 -10.29 6.95 5.48
CA LEU A 11 -9.01 6.48 6.01
C LEU A 11 -8.78 7.01 7.43
N ARG A 12 -9.05 8.31 7.67
CA ARG A 12 -8.98 8.91 9.01
C ARG A 12 -9.94 8.25 9.99
N GLN A 13 -11.19 8.06 9.60
CA GLN A 13 -12.22 7.42 10.43
C GLN A 13 -11.91 5.97 10.79
N ASN A 14 -11.19 5.27 9.92
CA ASN A 14 -10.78 3.89 10.14
C ASN A 14 -9.37 3.76 10.76
N GLY A 15 -8.69 4.86 11.10
CA GLY A 15 -7.42 4.83 11.83
C GLY A 15 -6.21 4.40 11.00
N PHE A 16 -6.15 4.74 9.71
CA PHE A 16 -5.01 4.48 8.82
C PHE A 16 -3.87 5.49 9.06
N GLY A 17 -3.35 5.53 10.30
CA GLY A 17 -2.41 6.57 10.69
C GLY A 17 -1.04 6.47 10.03
N ALA A 18 -0.54 5.26 9.77
CA ALA A 18 0.74 5.07 9.10
C ALA A 18 0.66 5.47 7.61
N LEU A 19 -0.43 5.10 6.92
CA LEU A 19 -0.68 5.50 5.53
C LEU A 19 -0.84 7.02 5.41
N LEU A 20 -1.60 7.63 6.32
CA LEU A 20 -1.84 9.07 6.34
C LEU A 20 -0.56 9.87 6.64
N ALA A 21 0.34 9.33 7.46
CA ALA A 21 1.63 9.94 7.74
C ALA A 21 2.51 10.03 6.48
N VAL A 22 2.56 8.97 5.66
CA VAL A 22 3.30 9.01 4.39
C VAL A 22 2.74 10.08 3.46
N ALA A 23 1.42 10.19 3.36
CA ALA A 23 0.75 11.14 2.48
C ALA A 23 0.82 12.61 2.97
N ALA A 24 1.27 12.86 4.20
CA ALA A 24 1.15 14.18 4.86
C ALA A 24 1.89 15.30 4.12
N GLY A 25 2.97 14.97 3.40
CA GLY A 25 3.77 15.92 2.63
C GLY A 25 3.22 16.25 1.24
N SER A 26 2.26 15.50 0.74
CA SER A 26 1.74 15.65 -0.62
C SER A 26 0.43 16.45 -0.66
N ARG A 27 0.21 17.14 -1.79
CA ARG A 27 -1.09 17.71 -2.14
C ARG A 27 -2.06 16.65 -2.67
N SER A 28 -1.54 15.55 -3.20
CA SER A 28 -2.32 14.42 -3.70
C SER A 28 -2.93 13.65 -2.54
N LYS A 29 -4.27 13.52 -2.55
CA LYS A 29 -4.98 12.87 -1.45
C LYS A 29 -4.81 11.36 -1.47
N PRO A 30 -4.53 10.73 -0.32
CA PRO A 30 -4.38 9.28 -0.24
C PRO A 30 -5.71 8.56 -0.43
N SER A 31 -5.59 7.30 -0.86
CA SER A 31 -6.75 6.41 -0.93
C SER A 31 -6.35 4.95 -0.71
N LEU A 32 -7.33 4.11 -0.35
CA LEU A 32 -7.21 2.67 -0.40
C LEU A 32 -8.24 2.14 -1.40
N VAL A 33 -7.77 1.54 -2.49
CA VAL A 33 -8.62 0.87 -3.47
C VAL A 33 -8.76 -0.60 -3.10
N MET A 34 -10.00 -1.03 -2.91
CA MET A 34 -10.37 -2.41 -2.66
C MET A 34 -11.03 -3.00 -3.90
N LEU A 35 -10.51 -4.12 -4.37
CA LEU A 35 -11.03 -4.89 -5.49
C LEU A 35 -11.48 -6.26 -4.98
N GLU A 36 -12.64 -6.74 -5.41
CA GLU A 36 -13.13 -8.06 -5.00
C GLU A 36 -13.69 -8.84 -6.19
N HIS A 37 -13.12 -10.01 -6.43
CA HIS A 37 -13.67 -11.05 -7.29
C HIS A 37 -14.16 -12.19 -6.39
N LYS A 38 -15.49 -12.31 -6.25
CA LYS A 38 -16.12 -13.31 -5.39
C LYS A 38 -17.08 -14.18 -6.18
N PRO A 39 -16.61 -15.31 -6.75
CA PRO A 39 -17.48 -16.25 -7.44
C PRO A 39 -18.35 -17.04 -6.44
N PRO A 40 -19.49 -17.58 -6.89
CA PRO A 40 -20.31 -18.47 -6.08
C PRO A 40 -19.50 -19.68 -5.59
N LYS A 41 -19.76 -20.13 -4.35
CA LYS A 41 -19.17 -21.35 -3.74
C LYS A 41 -17.65 -21.32 -3.51
N ALA A 42 -16.99 -20.16 -3.57
CA ALA A 42 -15.58 -20.06 -3.21
C ALA A 42 -15.39 -20.39 -1.71
N LYS A 43 -14.49 -21.34 -1.41
CA LYS A 43 -14.24 -21.82 -0.03
C LYS A 43 -13.07 -21.10 0.67
N LYS A 44 -12.12 -20.60 -0.10
CA LYS A 44 -10.92 -19.95 0.43
C LYS A 44 -10.82 -18.55 -0.16
N THR A 45 -10.27 -17.63 0.63
CA THR A 45 -10.05 -16.24 0.23
C THR A 45 -8.55 -15.96 0.18
N LEU A 46 -8.06 -15.55 -0.99
CA LEU A 46 -6.73 -15.02 -1.18
C LEU A 46 -6.80 -13.48 -1.13
N ALA A 47 -5.95 -12.86 -0.36
CA ALA A 47 -5.75 -11.42 -0.39
C ALA A 47 -4.42 -11.08 -1.06
N LEU A 48 -4.45 -10.11 -1.97
CA LEU A 48 -3.27 -9.51 -2.58
C LEU A 48 -3.20 -8.05 -2.15
N VAL A 49 -2.07 -7.63 -1.62
CA VAL A 49 -1.83 -6.24 -1.19
C VAL A 49 -0.72 -5.67 -2.04
N GLY A 50 -0.98 -4.57 -2.76
CA GLY A 50 -0.04 -3.98 -3.70
C GLY A 50 0.43 -2.59 -3.29
N LYS A 51 1.75 -2.38 -3.12
CA LYS A 51 2.32 -1.05 -2.88
C LYS A 51 1.95 -0.11 -4.03
N GLY A 52 1.34 1.03 -3.70
CA GLY A 52 0.86 2.03 -4.66
C GLY A 52 1.41 3.43 -4.36
N VAL A 53 2.73 3.57 -4.25
CA VAL A 53 3.37 4.88 -4.14
C VAL A 53 3.51 5.46 -5.54
N THR A 54 2.74 6.48 -5.86
CA THR A 54 2.66 7.04 -7.22
C THR A 54 3.89 7.87 -7.59
N PHE A 55 4.56 8.43 -6.59
CA PHE A 55 5.91 8.97 -6.68
C PHE A 55 6.56 8.91 -5.30
N ASP A 56 7.81 8.49 -5.25
CA ASP A 56 8.59 8.40 -4.02
C ASP A 56 9.82 9.28 -4.09
N SER A 57 9.77 10.42 -3.41
CA SER A 57 10.94 11.30 -3.23
C SER A 57 11.82 10.91 -2.05
N GLY A 58 11.37 9.95 -1.21
CA GLY A 58 11.93 9.65 0.09
C GLY A 58 11.35 10.50 1.23
N GLY A 59 10.52 11.50 0.93
CA GLY A 59 10.03 12.45 1.92
C GLY A 59 11.17 13.35 2.42
N LEU A 60 11.26 13.59 3.75
CA LEU A 60 12.35 14.37 4.33
C LEU A 60 13.71 13.65 4.29
N ASN A 61 13.72 12.31 4.30
CA ASN A 61 14.91 11.52 3.95
C ASN A 61 15.02 11.42 2.43
N ILE A 62 15.24 12.56 1.79
CA ILE A 62 15.16 12.72 0.34
C ILE A 62 16.15 11.82 -0.40
N LYS A 63 15.68 11.15 -1.44
CA LYS A 63 16.52 10.35 -2.31
C LYS A 63 17.56 11.20 -3.02
N THR A 64 18.79 10.70 -3.09
CA THR A 64 19.93 11.41 -3.68
C THR A 64 20.34 10.82 -5.02
N GLY A 65 21.02 11.62 -5.84
CA GLY A 65 21.53 11.20 -7.14
C GLY A 65 20.42 10.74 -8.10
N SER A 66 20.69 9.68 -8.85
CA SER A 66 19.76 9.12 -9.84
C SER A 66 18.64 8.26 -9.27
N SER A 67 18.67 7.97 -7.94
CA SER A 67 17.72 7.04 -7.31
C SER A 67 16.27 7.51 -7.35
N MET A 68 16.02 8.80 -7.54
CA MET A 68 14.68 9.37 -7.63
C MET A 68 14.06 9.26 -9.03
N ALA A 69 14.88 9.22 -10.08
CA ALA A 69 14.42 9.36 -11.46
C ALA A 69 13.38 8.29 -11.89
N GLY A 70 13.52 7.06 -11.38
CA GLY A 70 12.63 5.94 -11.69
C GLY A 70 11.41 5.79 -10.78
N MET A 71 11.21 6.68 -9.81
CA MET A 71 10.24 6.49 -8.71
C MET A 71 8.77 6.61 -9.09
N LYS A 72 8.44 6.89 -10.34
CA LYS A 72 7.08 6.70 -10.88
C LYS A 72 6.71 5.22 -10.98
N ALA A 73 7.69 4.30 -11.00
CA ALA A 73 7.47 2.85 -11.00
C ALA A 73 7.19 2.25 -9.61
N ASP A 74 7.23 3.06 -8.54
CA ASP A 74 7.08 2.60 -7.16
C ASP A 74 5.64 2.18 -6.78
N MET A 75 4.80 2.10 -7.79
CA MET A 75 3.44 1.57 -7.77
C MET A 75 3.29 0.22 -8.52
N SER A 76 4.38 -0.43 -8.90
CA SER A 76 4.33 -1.67 -9.68
C SER A 76 3.60 -2.80 -8.96
N GLY A 77 3.72 -2.89 -7.62
CA GLY A 77 2.93 -3.83 -6.82
C GLY A 77 1.41 -3.60 -6.98
N ALA A 78 0.97 -2.35 -6.96
CA ALA A 78 -0.42 -1.98 -7.19
C ALA A 78 -0.89 -2.37 -8.60
N ALA A 79 -0.06 -2.13 -9.62
CA ALA A 79 -0.35 -2.48 -11.00
C ALA A 79 -0.55 -4.00 -11.17
N VAL A 80 0.34 -4.81 -10.58
CA VAL A 80 0.23 -6.28 -10.62
C VAL A 80 -1.06 -6.75 -9.93
N VAL A 81 -1.38 -6.22 -8.75
CA VAL A 81 -2.63 -6.57 -8.05
C VAL A 81 -3.85 -6.21 -8.89
N ALA A 82 -3.90 -4.99 -9.44
CA ALA A 82 -5.01 -4.55 -10.26
C ALA A 82 -5.19 -5.42 -11.50
N ALA A 83 -4.11 -5.69 -12.25
CA ALA A 83 -4.13 -6.53 -13.44
C ALA A 83 -4.58 -7.96 -13.12
N THR A 84 -4.08 -8.52 -12.02
CA THR A 84 -4.47 -9.86 -11.55
C THR A 84 -5.97 -9.92 -11.27
N LEU A 85 -6.53 -8.98 -10.52
CA LEU A 85 -7.96 -8.98 -10.18
C LEU A 85 -8.85 -8.81 -11.43
N VAL A 86 -8.45 -7.95 -12.37
CA VAL A 86 -9.17 -7.78 -13.64
C VAL A 86 -9.12 -9.07 -14.46
N THR A 87 -7.97 -9.71 -14.56
CA THR A 87 -7.80 -10.97 -15.30
C THR A 87 -8.63 -12.09 -14.68
N GLN A 88 -8.56 -12.27 -13.36
CA GLN A 88 -9.34 -13.28 -12.64
C GLN A 88 -10.86 -13.10 -12.85
N ALA A 89 -11.33 -11.85 -12.84
CA ALA A 89 -12.74 -11.55 -13.09
C ALA A 89 -13.15 -11.85 -14.55
N ARG A 90 -12.30 -11.50 -15.53
CA ARG A 90 -12.55 -11.78 -16.96
C ARG A 90 -12.58 -13.28 -17.27
N LEU A 91 -11.64 -14.03 -16.67
CA LEU A 91 -11.56 -15.48 -16.82
C LEU A 91 -12.62 -16.23 -15.99
N LYS A 92 -13.43 -15.52 -15.19
CA LYS A 92 -14.47 -16.10 -14.33
C LYS A 92 -13.93 -17.24 -13.45
N THR A 93 -12.73 -17.07 -12.90
CA THR A 93 -12.07 -18.11 -12.08
C THR A 93 -12.88 -18.43 -10.82
N ARG A 94 -12.62 -19.61 -10.23
CA ARG A 94 -13.37 -20.09 -9.05
C ARG A 94 -12.80 -19.60 -7.71
N ASN A 95 -11.73 -18.81 -7.72
CA ASN A 95 -11.08 -18.31 -6.52
C ASN A 95 -11.72 -17.02 -6.04
N HIS A 96 -11.99 -16.91 -4.74
CA HIS A 96 -12.30 -15.62 -4.11
C HIS A 96 -11.00 -14.85 -3.89
N ILE A 97 -10.87 -13.71 -4.55
CA ILE A 97 -9.66 -12.90 -4.45
C ILE A 97 -10.03 -11.47 -4.08
N ILE A 98 -9.30 -10.92 -3.13
CA ILE A 98 -9.39 -9.54 -2.66
C ILE A 98 -8.08 -8.85 -3.01
N GLY A 99 -8.16 -7.73 -3.70
CA GLY A 99 -7.03 -6.80 -3.92
C GLY A 99 -7.17 -5.59 -3.00
N ALA A 100 -6.09 -5.22 -2.31
CA ALA A 100 -6.00 -3.99 -1.54
C ALA A 100 -4.80 -3.17 -2.04
N ILE A 101 -5.05 -1.94 -2.46
CA ILE A 101 -4.06 -1.07 -3.07
C ILE A 101 -4.06 0.25 -2.30
N PRO A 102 -3.17 0.41 -1.30
CA PRO A 102 -2.92 1.70 -0.67
C PRO A 102 -2.20 2.62 -1.65
N ILE A 103 -2.77 3.80 -1.91
CA ILE A 103 -2.26 4.78 -2.87
C ILE A 103 -1.88 6.05 -2.12
N VAL A 104 -0.63 6.45 -2.27
CA VAL A 104 -0.05 7.69 -1.70
C VAL A 104 1.01 8.26 -2.65
N GLU A 105 1.42 9.48 -2.38
CA GLU A 105 2.62 10.11 -2.91
C GLU A 105 3.49 10.54 -1.73
N ASN A 106 4.77 10.17 -1.74
CA ASN A 106 5.72 10.50 -0.67
C ASN A 106 6.56 11.72 -1.06
N MET A 107 6.23 12.88 -0.48
CA MET A 107 6.82 14.17 -0.87
C MET A 107 7.34 14.96 0.35
N PRO A 108 8.44 15.72 0.19
CA PRO A 108 8.87 16.65 1.21
C PRO A 108 8.00 17.91 1.17
N SER A 109 7.63 18.41 2.34
CA SER A 109 6.96 19.70 2.49
C SER A 109 6.99 20.15 3.96
N GLY A 110 6.45 21.33 4.23
CA GLY A 110 6.28 21.82 5.61
C GLY A 110 5.32 20.99 6.46
N THR A 111 4.51 20.12 5.86
CA THR A 111 3.57 19.22 6.55
C THR A 111 4.01 17.75 6.54
N ALA A 112 5.16 17.44 5.91
CA ALA A 112 5.66 16.08 5.82
C ALA A 112 5.99 15.48 7.19
N THR A 113 5.79 14.17 7.31
CA THR A 113 6.23 13.39 8.47
C THR A 113 7.74 13.48 8.62
N ARG A 114 8.21 13.59 9.84
CA ARG A 114 9.64 13.73 10.19
C ARG A 114 10.18 12.44 10.81
N PRO A 115 11.46 12.15 10.63
CA PRO A 115 12.13 11.14 11.45
C PRO A 115 11.93 11.44 12.95
N GLY A 116 11.60 10.42 13.74
CA GLY A 116 11.25 10.52 15.14
C GLY A 116 9.75 10.77 15.43
N ASP A 117 8.93 11.10 14.42
CA ASP A 117 7.48 11.18 14.62
C ASP A 117 6.92 9.79 14.97
N ILE A 118 5.95 9.77 15.91
CA ILE A 118 5.27 8.56 16.35
C ILE A 118 3.85 8.57 15.81
N VAL A 119 3.49 7.54 15.03
CA VAL A 119 2.17 7.38 14.44
C VAL A 119 1.47 6.12 14.98
N ARG A 120 0.15 6.12 14.96
CA ARG A 120 -0.65 4.93 15.32
C ARG A 120 -1.16 4.26 14.06
N SER A 121 -0.79 2.99 13.84
CA SER A 121 -1.26 2.19 12.73
C SER A 121 -2.74 1.77 12.87
N HIS A 122 -3.35 1.31 11.78
CA HIS A 122 -4.69 0.72 11.77
C HIS A 122 -4.84 -0.47 12.74
N ALA A 123 -3.76 -1.20 13.01
CA ALA A 123 -3.72 -2.27 14.01
C ALA A 123 -3.76 -1.74 15.46
N GLY A 124 -3.65 -0.43 15.68
CA GLY A 124 -3.59 0.22 16.99
C GLY A 124 -2.19 0.25 17.62
N LYS A 125 -1.17 -0.26 16.92
CA LYS A 125 0.23 -0.20 17.37
C LYS A 125 0.83 1.15 17.05
N THR A 126 1.69 1.66 17.92
CA THR A 126 2.52 2.84 17.67
C THR A 126 3.77 2.45 16.90
N ILE A 127 4.16 3.32 15.98
CA ILE A 127 5.33 3.14 15.11
C ILE A 127 6.12 4.46 15.17
N GLU A 128 7.38 4.38 15.54
CA GLU A 128 8.34 5.48 15.39
C GLU A 128 8.87 5.47 13.96
N ILE A 129 8.84 6.61 13.30
CA ILE A 129 9.31 6.79 11.92
C ILE A 129 10.81 7.07 11.98
N GLY A 130 11.64 6.06 11.81
CA GLY A 130 13.10 6.23 11.77
C GLY A 130 13.62 6.77 10.44
N ASN A 131 12.90 6.50 9.34
CA ASN A 131 13.29 6.92 7.99
C ASN A 131 12.02 7.08 7.13
N THR A 132 11.81 8.26 6.57
CA THR A 132 10.65 8.57 5.73
C THR A 132 10.75 7.96 4.31
N ASP A 133 11.92 7.48 3.89
CA ASP A 133 12.13 6.68 2.66
C ASP A 133 11.79 5.17 2.87
N ALA A 134 11.32 4.82 4.05
CA ALA A 134 10.76 3.50 4.37
C ALA A 134 9.21 3.52 4.40
N GLU A 135 8.60 4.27 3.50
CA GLU A 135 7.17 4.58 3.39
C GLU A 135 6.32 3.36 2.99
N GLY A 136 6.87 2.50 2.13
CA GLY A 136 6.16 1.34 1.59
C GLY A 136 5.64 0.41 2.68
N ARG A 137 6.48 0.07 3.67
CA ARG A 137 6.07 -0.77 4.81
C ARG A 137 4.97 -0.11 5.65
N LEU A 138 4.92 1.21 5.72
CA LEU A 138 3.92 1.95 6.50
C LEU A 138 2.53 1.89 5.85
N ILE A 139 2.45 2.07 4.54
CA ILE A 139 1.17 1.96 3.83
C ILE A 139 0.66 0.53 3.75
N LEU A 140 1.59 -0.44 3.62
CA LEU A 140 1.25 -1.86 3.55
C LEU A 140 0.69 -2.38 4.89
N ILE A 141 1.30 -2.03 6.03
CA ILE A 141 0.83 -2.54 7.33
C ILE A 141 -0.60 -2.11 7.64
N ASP A 142 -0.99 -0.89 7.30
CA ASP A 142 -2.35 -0.40 7.50
C ASP A 142 -3.34 -1.14 6.58
N ALA A 143 -2.99 -1.29 5.29
CA ALA A 143 -3.81 -2.02 4.33
C ALA A 143 -3.99 -3.49 4.72
N MET A 144 -2.90 -4.17 5.09
CA MET A 144 -2.91 -5.58 5.55
C MET A 144 -3.79 -5.75 6.78
N SER A 145 -3.61 -4.89 7.79
CA SER A 145 -4.41 -4.92 9.02
C SER A 145 -5.91 -4.74 8.73
N TYR A 146 -6.26 -3.81 7.83
CA TYR A 146 -7.65 -3.62 7.40
C TYR A 146 -8.21 -4.86 6.72
N VAL A 147 -7.46 -5.46 5.79
CA VAL A 147 -7.86 -6.68 5.07
C VAL A 147 -8.07 -7.84 6.04
N VAL A 148 -7.15 -8.06 6.98
CA VAL A 148 -7.27 -9.13 7.98
C VAL A 148 -8.52 -8.95 8.83
N LYS A 149 -8.73 -7.75 9.38
CA LYS A 149 -9.91 -7.48 10.24
C LYS A 149 -11.22 -7.66 9.49
N LYS A 150 -11.29 -7.19 8.26
CA LYS A 150 -12.54 -7.10 7.50
C LYS A 150 -12.89 -8.37 6.72
N HIS A 151 -11.89 -9.03 6.16
CA HIS A 151 -12.10 -10.12 5.20
C HIS A 151 -11.60 -11.47 5.67
N LYS A 152 -10.75 -11.53 6.72
CA LYS A 152 -10.20 -12.75 7.31
C LYS A 152 -9.69 -13.73 6.23
N PRO A 153 -8.76 -13.31 5.35
CA PRO A 153 -8.30 -14.14 4.25
C PRO A 153 -7.60 -15.41 4.75
N THR A 154 -7.70 -16.49 3.97
CA THR A 154 -6.98 -17.74 4.25
C THR A 154 -5.48 -17.60 4.02
N VAL A 155 -5.12 -16.80 2.98
CA VAL A 155 -3.74 -16.49 2.60
C VAL A 155 -3.69 -15.02 2.21
N MET A 156 -2.60 -14.35 2.55
CA MET A 156 -2.31 -12.99 2.10
C MET A 156 -0.89 -12.94 1.52
N ILE A 157 -0.75 -12.25 0.39
CA ILE A 157 0.51 -12.00 -0.30
C ILE A 157 0.60 -10.50 -0.56
N ASP A 158 1.73 -9.89 -0.25
CA ASP A 158 2.01 -8.52 -0.64
C ASP A 158 3.01 -8.46 -1.81
N LEU A 159 2.88 -7.42 -2.63
CA LEU A 159 3.72 -7.16 -3.79
C LEU A 159 4.18 -5.70 -3.70
N ALA A 160 5.49 -5.50 -3.69
CA ALA A 160 6.03 -4.17 -3.48
C ALA A 160 7.44 -4.02 -4.08
N THR A 161 7.68 -2.89 -4.71
CA THR A 161 9.02 -2.35 -4.98
C THR A 161 9.57 -1.76 -3.67
N LEU A 162 9.97 -2.63 -2.73
CA LEU A 162 10.10 -2.26 -1.32
C LEU A 162 11.49 -1.77 -0.94
N THR A 163 12.52 -2.43 -1.43
CA THR A 163 13.91 -2.12 -1.08
C THR A 163 14.89 -2.65 -2.11
N GLY A 164 15.90 -1.85 -2.46
CA GLY A 164 17.02 -2.32 -3.29
C GLY A 164 17.87 -3.41 -2.62
N ALA A 165 17.74 -3.58 -1.31
CA ALA A 165 18.46 -4.64 -0.58
C ALA A 165 18.08 -6.06 -1.07
N CYS A 166 16.90 -6.26 -1.64
CA CYS A 166 16.51 -7.55 -2.22
C CYS A 166 17.38 -7.92 -3.43
N VAL A 167 17.75 -6.95 -4.27
CA VAL A 167 18.64 -7.15 -5.42
C VAL A 167 20.05 -7.52 -4.93
N VAL A 168 20.53 -6.86 -3.87
CA VAL A 168 21.84 -7.18 -3.27
C VAL A 168 21.86 -8.59 -2.69
N ALA A 169 20.75 -9.01 -2.06
CA ALA A 169 20.66 -10.31 -1.38
C ALA A 169 20.42 -11.48 -2.32
N LEU A 170 19.64 -11.27 -3.40
CA LEU A 170 19.12 -12.35 -4.24
C LEU A 170 19.65 -12.31 -5.69
N GLY A 171 20.27 -11.21 -6.11
CA GLY A 171 20.65 -10.96 -7.50
C GLY A 171 19.48 -10.43 -8.35
N GLU A 172 19.73 -10.24 -9.65
CA GLU A 172 18.75 -9.86 -10.67
C GLU A 172 18.21 -11.07 -11.43
#